data_799666f7fe3dbe16d52230ad07482411
#
_entry.id   799666f7fe3dbe16d52230ad07482411
#
_cell.length_a   1.000
_cell.length_b   1.000
_cell.length_c   1.000
_cell.angle_alpha   90.00
_cell.angle_beta   90.00
_cell.angle_gamma   90.00
#
_symmetry.space_group_name_H-M   'P 1'
#
loop_
_entity.id
_entity.type
_entity.pdbx_description
1 polymer ?
#
loop_
_entity_poly.entity_id
_entity_poly.type
_entity_poly.pdbx_seq_one_letter_code
_entity_poly.pdbx_strand_id
1 'polypeptide(L)'
;MTFLIIIIAFALLFDFINGFHDAANSIATIVSTKVLTPFQAVVWAAMFNFVAFFIFKEHGVANTVASTVHSESITLVVIFCGVLAAICWNLLTWWSGIPSSSSHTLIGGFAGAGIAHAGFASIDSTSIYKTLIFIVLAPLVGMIISMFITLVTIQKNFWLKIIIIVTLVSACTLFVKFHNPFERWSLLTLGVIFVATYFYNHWKGETAYRTGNMYKRLQLVSSAALSIGHGGSDAQKVMGLISAALVFNYHQGGYGIPSIQDMPDWVPIACYTAIAIGTMSGGWRIVKTMGTKITKVTPLEGVCAETAGAITLFAAANMGAPVSTTHTITGSIIGVGATKRLSAVRWGVTINLLWAWILTIPISGLLAAGFYYIAHFFI
;
A
#
# COMPACT_ATOMS: atom_id res chain seq x y z
N MET A 1 18.93 26.09 0.79
CA MET A 1 19.41 24.84 1.42
C MET A 1 18.59 24.46 2.67
N THR A 2 18.48 25.32 3.67
CA THR A 2 17.77 25.02 4.94
C THR A 2 16.32 24.57 4.72
N PHE A 3 15.56 25.25 3.86
CA PHE A 3 14.16 24.92 3.61
C PHE A 3 14.00 23.57 2.88
N LEU A 4 14.89 23.22 1.95
CA LEU A 4 14.91 21.89 1.32
C LEU A 4 15.10 20.77 2.37
N ILE A 5 16.05 20.95 3.30
CA ILE A 5 16.29 19.98 4.38
C ILE A 5 15.05 19.80 5.25
N ILE A 6 14.35 20.89 5.57
CA ILE A 6 13.09 20.85 6.32
C ILE A 6 12.04 20.05 5.56
N ILE A 7 11.88 20.26 4.26
CA ILE A 7 10.91 19.52 3.42
C ILE A 7 11.24 18.04 3.41
N ILE A 8 12.51 17.67 3.21
CA ILE A 8 12.95 16.27 3.23
C ILE A 8 12.65 15.63 4.60
N ALA A 9 12.92 16.35 5.70
CA ALA A 9 12.62 15.86 7.04
C ALA A 9 11.11 15.64 7.25
N PHE A 10 10.25 16.57 6.77
CA PHE A 10 8.80 16.42 6.84
C PHE A 10 8.28 15.32 5.92
N ALA A 11 8.88 15.12 4.76
CA ALA A 11 8.54 14.02 3.86
C ALA A 11 8.87 12.65 4.51
N LEU A 12 10.03 12.51 5.15
CA LEU A 12 10.39 11.31 5.90
C LEU A 12 9.54 11.14 7.16
N LEU A 13 9.16 12.22 7.84
CA LEU A 13 8.20 12.19 8.95
C LEU A 13 6.82 11.71 8.46
N PHE A 14 6.36 12.18 7.30
CA PHE A 14 5.14 11.66 6.69
C PHE A 14 5.25 10.17 6.39
N ASP A 15 6.39 9.69 5.88
CA ASP A 15 6.60 8.27 5.57
C ASP A 15 6.61 7.41 6.85
N PHE A 16 7.21 7.91 7.92
CA PHE A 16 7.11 7.29 9.25
C PHE A 16 5.65 7.23 9.75
N ILE A 17 4.90 8.32 9.64
CA ILE A 17 3.48 8.40 10.01
C ILE A 17 2.66 7.45 9.12
N ASN A 18 2.92 7.40 7.82
CA ASN A 18 2.34 6.44 6.90
C ASN A 18 2.61 4.99 7.36
N GLY A 19 3.84 4.68 7.73
CA GLY A 19 4.23 3.37 8.23
C GLY A 19 3.40 2.92 9.43
N PHE A 20 3.19 3.78 10.44
CA PHE A 20 2.39 3.39 11.60
C PHE A 20 0.88 3.48 11.37
N HIS A 21 0.41 4.43 10.57
CA HIS A 21 -0.99 4.53 10.16
C HIS A 21 -1.42 3.28 9.39
N ASP A 22 -0.63 2.90 8.40
CA ASP A 22 -0.90 1.83 7.48
C ASP A 22 -0.31 0.47 7.91
N ALA A 23 0.34 0.39 9.09
CA ALA A 23 0.74 -0.89 9.68
C ALA A 23 -0.40 -1.91 9.69
N ALA A 24 -1.64 -1.45 9.90
CA ALA A 24 -2.83 -2.28 9.88
C ALA A 24 -3.02 -3.03 8.55
N ASN A 25 -2.59 -2.48 7.43
CA ASN A 25 -2.71 -3.10 6.11
C ASN A 25 -1.91 -4.42 6.06
N SER A 26 -0.75 -4.44 6.71
CA SER A 26 0.14 -5.60 6.76
C SER A 26 -0.15 -6.56 7.92
N ILE A 27 -0.69 -6.06 9.05
CA ILE A 27 -0.76 -6.88 10.28
C ILE A 27 -2.16 -7.22 10.76
N ALA A 28 -3.23 -6.53 10.30
CA ALA A 28 -4.57 -6.69 10.85
C ALA A 28 -5.08 -8.13 10.75
N THR A 29 -4.83 -8.80 9.64
CA THR A 29 -5.24 -10.18 9.41
C THR A 29 -4.47 -11.15 10.29
N ILE A 30 -3.14 -11.09 10.29
CA ILE A 30 -2.27 -12.04 11.02
C ILE A 30 -2.38 -11.90 12.55
N VAL A 31 -2.66 -10.69 13.05
CA VAL A 31 -2.95 -10.45 14.48
C VAL A 31 -4.35 -10.95 14.84
N SER A 32 -5.36 -10.69 14.00
CA SER A 32 -6.73 -11.12 14.29
C SER A 32 -6.90 -12.64 14.25
N THR A 33 -6.13 -13.34 13.42
CA THR A 33 -6.07 -14.80 13.36
C THR A 33 -5.21 -15.44 14.46
N LYS A 34 -4.50 -14.60 15.25
CA LYS A 34 -3.59 -15.03 16.33
C LYS A 34 -2.44 -15.92 15.85
N VAL A 35 -1.99 -15.74 14.61
CA VAL A 35 -0.80 -16.43 14.08
C VAL A 35 0.47 -15.83 14.64
N LEU A 36 0.52 -14.49 14.75
CA LEU A 36 1.56 -13.75 15.43
C LEU A 36 0.96 -12.91 16.57
N THR A 37 1.74 -12.70 17.62
CA THR A 37 1.43 -11.70 18.63
C THR A 37 1.54 -10.29 18.03
N PRO A 38 0.89 -9.27 18.60
CA PRO A 38 0.96 -7.90 18.09
C PRO A 38 2.40 -7.42 17.85
N PHE A 39 3.29 -7.64 18.81
CA PHE A 39 4.70 -7.24 18.68
C PHE A 39 5.43 -8.01 17.57
N GLN A 40 5.25 -9.33 17.50
CA GLN A 40 5.83 -10.14 16.42
C GLN A 40 5.35 -9.70 15.05
N ALA A 41 4.07 -9.33 14.93
CA ALA A 41 3.47 -8.92 13.67
C ALA A 41 4.06 -7.60 13.16
N VAL A 42 4.27 -6.58 14.03
CA VAL A 42 4.88 -5.32 13.60
C VAL A 42 6.35 -5.49 13.22
N VAL A 43 7.11 -6.30 13.96
CA VAL A 43 8.51 -6.60 13.60
C VAL A 43 8.58 -7.35 12.27
N TRP A 44 7.71 -8.35 12.08
CA TRP A 44 7.59 -9.09 10.82
C TRP A 44 7.28 -8.18 9.64
N ALA A 45 6.24 -7.36 9.75
CA ALA A 45 5.82 -6.44 8.70
C ALA A 45 6.90 -5.39 8.40
N ALA A 46 7.52 -4.80 9.42
CA ALA A 46 8.59 -3.82 9.25
C ALA A 46 9.80 -4.38 8.52
N MET A 47 10.21 -5.60 8.87
CA MET A 47 11.30 -6.30 8.19
C MET A 47 10.99 -6.49 6.69
N PHE A 48 9.78 -6.94 6.35
CA PHE A 48 9.41 -7.17 4.96
C PHE A 48 9.07 -5.88 4.20
N ASN A 49 8.61 -4.82 4.86
CA ASN A 49 8.52 -3.50 4.27
C ASN A 49 9.91 -2.99 3.83
N PHE A 50 10.94 -3.22 4.66
CA PHE A 50 12.32 -2.86 4.29
C PHE A 50 12.90 -3.77 3.19
N VAL A 51 12.57 -5.07 3.19
CA VAL A 51 12.99 -6.00 2.12
C VAL A 51 12.52 -5.55 0.74
N ALA A 52 11.42 -4.80 0.65
CA ALA A 52 10.92 -4.21 -0.59
C ALA A 52 11.98 -3.33 -1.30
N PHE A 53 12.92 -2.70 -0.58
CA PHE A 53 14.05 -1.95 -1.14
C PHE A 53 14.89 -2.78 -2.12
N PHE A 54 15.08 -4.05 -1.85
CA PHE A 54 15.88 -4.94 -2.70
C PHE A 54 15.11 -5.44 -3.93
N ILE A 55 13.77 -5.40 -3.88
CA ILE A 55 12.88 -5.95 -4.90
C ILE A 55 12.45 -4.88 -5.90
N PHE A 56 11.97 -3.73 -5.41
CA PHE A 56 11.48 -2.64 -6.24
C PHE A 56 12.63 -1.69 -6.61
N LYS A 57 13.23 -1.92 -7.77
CA LYS A 57 14.33 -1.12 -8.31
C LYS A 57 13.85 0.01 -9.22
N GLU A 58 12.66 -0.14 -9.80
CA GLU A 58 12.06 0.87 -10.66
C GLU A 58 11.13 1.76 -9.84
N HIS A 59 11.15 3.06 -10.13
CA HIS A 59 10.45 4.08 -9.36
C HIS A 59 9.21 4.62 -10.11
N GLY A 60 8.45 3.73 -10.77
CA GLY A 60 7.28 4.09 -11.57
C GLY A 60 6.20 4.82 -10.78
N VAL A 61 5.94 4.39 -9.55
CA VAL A 61 4.97 5.06 -8.66
C VAL A 61 5.49 6.43 -8.23
N ALA A 62 6.80 6.56 -7.95
CA ALA A 62 7.43 7.84 -7.62
C ALA A 62 7.25 8.88 -8.74
N ASN A 63 7.48 8.46 -9.99
CA ASN A 63 7.28 9.31 -11.17
C ASN A 63 5.82 9.80 -11.27
N THR A 64 4.83 8.91 -11.07
CA THR A 64 3.41 9.27 -11.16
C THR A 64 3.00 10.25 -10.05
N VAL A 65 3.52 10.09 -8.84
CA VAL A 65 3.23 11.02 -7.73
C VAL A 65 3.87 12.37 -7.98
N ALA A 66 5.13 12.41 -8.40
CA ALA A 66 5.82 13.64 -8.72
C ALA A 66 5.15 14.42 -9.87
N SER A 67 4.55 13.72 -10.85
CA SER A 67 3.84 14.33 -11.98
C SER A 67 2.40 14.75 -11.67
N THR A 68 1.91 14.62 -10.44
CA THR A 68 0.56 15.05 -10.05
C THR A 68 0.35 16.56 -10.28
N VAL A 69 1.38 17.35 -10.07
CA VAL A 69 1.43 18.80 -10.36
C VAL A 69 2.43 19.01 -11.49
N HIS A 70 2.08 19.86 -12.46
CA HIS A 70 2.99 20.20 -13.56
C HIS A 70 4.28 20.83 -13.03
N SER A 71 5.42 20.44 -13.59
CA SER A 71 6.76 20.84 -13.13
C SER A 71 6.95 22.35 -12.97
N GLU A 72 6.31 23.13 -13.83
CA GLU A 72 6.33 24.61 -13.81
C GLU A 72 5.61 25.20 -12.57
N SER A 73 4.68 24.45 -12.00
CA SER A 73 3.90 24.85 -10.82
C SER A 73 4.40 24.23 -9.52
N ILE A 74 5.45 23.40 -9.57
CA ILE A 74 6.05 22.82 -8.37
C ILE A 74 6.97 23.86 -7.73
N THR A 75 6.73 24.15 -6.46
CA THR A 75 7.63 24.94 -5.61
C THR A 75 7.87 24.23 -4.29
N LEU A 76 8.94 24.58 -3.59
CA LEU A 76 9.22 24.01 -2.27
C LEU A 76 8.06 24.26 -1.28
N VAL A 77 7.38 25.42 -1.39
CA VAL A 77 6.22 25.76 -0.54
C VAL A 77 5.02 24.86 -0.87
N VAL A 78 4.76 24.59 -2.16
CA VAL A 78 3.69 23.67 -2.60
C VAL A 78 3.92 22.27 -2.02
N ILE A 79 5.15 21.73 -2.13
CA ILE A 79 5.49 20.43 -1.58
C ILE A 79 5.33 20.43 -0.06
N PHE A 80 5.86 21.43 0.63
CA PHE A 80 5.77 21.53 2.09
C PHE A 80 4.33 21.56 2.58
N CYS A 81 3.48 22.39 2.00
CA CYS A 81 2.06 22.52 2.38
C CYS A 81 1.29 21.21 2.09
N GLY A 82 1.58 20.55 0.97
CA GLY A 82 0.99 19.26 0.63
C GLY A 82 1.35 18.18 1.63
N VAL A 83 2.63 18.05 2.00
CA VAL A 83 3.10 17.09 2.99
C VAL A 83 2.55 17.40 4.38
N LEU A 84 2.53 18.66 4.79
CA LEU A 84 1.98 19.09 6.09
C LEU A 84 0.49 18.72 6.21
N ALA A 85 -0.31 18.98 5.16
CA ALA A 85 -1.71 18.59 5.12
C ALA A 85 -1.88 17.07 5.20
N ALA A 86 -1.02 16.32 4.52
CA ALA A 86 -1.03 14.86 4.56
C ALA A 86 -0.71 14.32 5.96
N ILE A 87 0.25 14.90 6.66
CA ILE A 87 0.56 14.58 8.05
C ILE A 87 -0.65 14.82 8.94
N CYS A 88 -1.24 16.03 8.87
CA CYS A 88 -2.39 16.40 9.69
C CYS A 88 -3.57 15.45 9.47
N TRP A 89 -3.91 15.14 8.21
CA TRP A 89 -5.04 14.25 7.90
C TRP A 89 -4.77 12.80 8.34
N ASN A 90 -3.57 12.27 8.13
CA ASN A 90 -3.21 10.93 8.60
C ASN A 90 -3.27 10.81 10.12
N LEU A 91 -2.79 11.81 10.86
CA LEU A 91 -2.87 11.83 12.32
C LEU A 91 -4.33 11.88 12.81
N LEU A 92 -5.18 12.69 12.16
CA LEU A 92 -6.60 12.81 12.50
C LEU A 92 -7.35 11.49 12.28
N THR A 93 -7.15 10.87 11.12
CA THR A 93 -7.80 9.59 10.77
C THR A 93 -7.28 8.42 11.62
N TRP A 94 -6.00 8.41 11.92
CA TRP A 94 -5.42 7.46 12.87
C TRP A 94 -6.02 7.62 14.27
N TRP A 95 -6.12 8.85 14.77
CA TRP A 95 -6.72 9.13 16.06
C TRP A 95 -8.17 8.64 16.13
N SER A 96 -8.91 8.81 15.06
CA SER A 96 -10.30 8.37 14.93
C SER A 96 -10.43 6.85 14.66
N GLY A 97 -9.32 6.14 14.38
CA GLY A 97 -9.32 4.72 14.03
C GLY A 97 -9.98 4.42 12.69
N ILE A 98 -9.95 5.39 11.78
CA ILE A 98 -10.51 5.31 10.43
C ILE A 98 -9.38 4.91 9.48
N PRO A 99 -9.43 3.74 8.81
CA PRO A 99 -8.46 3.35 7.81
C PRO A 99 -8.68 4.16 6.53
N SER A 100 -8.05 5.33 6.46
CA SER A 100 -7.98 6.16 5.25
C SER A 100 -6.77 5.78 4.40
N SER A 101 -6.64 6.38 3.22
CA SER A 101 -5.53 6.14 2.31
C SER A 101 -4.48 7.23 2.44
N SER A 102 -3.32 6.91 2.98
CA SER A 102 -2.17 7.81 3.03
C SER A 102 -1.72 8.27 1.64
N SER A 103 -1.88 7.41 0.62
CA SER A 103 -1.60 7.74 -0.77
C SER A 103 -2.50 8.84 -1.31
N HIS A 104 -3.81 8.71 -1.07
CA HIS A 104 -4.79 9.71 -1.51
C HIS A 104 -4.65 11.01 -0.72
N THR A 105 -4.28 10.90 0.56
CA THR A 105 -3.99 12.06 1.39
C THR A 105 -2.81 12.86 0.83
N LEU A 106 -1.75 12.19 0.41
CA LEU A 106 -0.57 12.82 -0.16
C LEU A 106 -0.86 13.47 -1.52
N ILE A 107 -1.52 12.73 -2.42
CA ILE A 107 -1.90 13.23 -3.75
C ILE A 107 -2.87 14.40 -3.62
N GLY A 108 -3.89 14.27 -2.75
CA GLY A 108 -4.84 15.35 -2.50
C GLY A 108 -4.17 16.59 -1.91
N GLY A 109 -3.26 16.41 -0.96
CA GLY A 109 -2.49 17.51 -0.37
C GLY A 109 -1.60 18.22 -1.39
N PHE A 110 -0.86 17.46 -2.20
CA PHE A 110 0.02 18.03 -3.23
C PHE A 110 -0.78 18.73 -4.32
N ALA A 111 -1.87 18.13 -4.81
CA ALA A 111 -2.76 18.76 -5.77
C ALA A 111 -3.42 20.02 -5.21
N GLY A 112 -3.93 19.99 -3.98
CA GLY A 112 -4.57 21.15 -3.35
C GLY A 112 -3.64 22.34 -3.17
N ALA A 113 -2.39 22.10 -2.76
CA ALA A 113 -1.37 23.14 -2.69
C ALA A 113 -1.01 23.71 -4.08
N GLY A 114 -0.90 22.82 -5.10
CA GLY A 114 -0.67 23.24 -6.49
C GLY A 114 -1.80 24.11 -7.05
N ILE A 115 -3.05 23.73 -6.78
CA ILE A 115 -4.23 24.52 -7.18
C ILE A 115 -4.22 25.88 -6.50
N ALA A 116 -3.88 25.96 -5.21
CA ALA A 116 -3.80 27.21 -4.48
C ALA A 116 -2.67 28.11 -5.00
N HIS A 117 -1.59 27.52 -5.50
CA HIS A 117 -0.44 28.23 -6.08
C HIS A 117 -0.71 28.78 -7.48
N ALA A 118 -1.17 27.93 -8.41
CA ALA A 118 -1.24 28.26 -9.83
C ALA A 118 -2.60 27.91 -10.50
N GLY A 119 -3.64 27.62 -9.70
CA GLY A 119 -4.96 27.29 -10.19
C GLY A 119 -5.07 25.84 -10.70
N PHE A 120 -6.27 25.50 -11.21
CA PHE A 120 -6.55 24.13 -11.68
C PHE A 120 -5.68 23.67 -12.86
N ALA A 121 -5.16 24.60 -13.66
CA ALA A 121 -4.26 24.29 -14.78
C ALA A 121 -2.90 23.73 -14.33
N SER A 122 -2.55 23.85 -13.04
CA SER A 122 -1.32 23.28 -12.48
C SER A 122 -1.34 21.78 -12.32
N ILE A 123 -2.49 21.13 -12.48
CA ILE A 123 -2.69 19.71 -12.19
C ILE A 123 -2.64 18.87 -13.46
N ASP A 124 -1.85 17.80 -13.43
CA ASP A 124 -1.93 16.78 -14.47
C ASP A 124 -3.20 15.95 -14.31
N SER A 125 -4.18 16.22 -15.18
CA SER A 125 -5.46 15.53 -15.19
C SER A 125 -5.32 14.01 -15.34
N THR A 126 -4.30 13.53 -16.07
CA THR A 126 -4.07 12.09 -16.30
C THR A 126 -3.71 11.38 -14.99
N SER A 127 -2.82 11.95 -14.19
CA SER A 127 -2.41 11.41 -12.89
C SER A 127 -3.56 11.39 -11.89
N ILE A 128 -4.37 12.46 -11.87
CA ILE A 128 -5.58 12.51 -11.01
C ILE A 128 -6.61 11.48 -11.46
N TYR A 129 -6.91 11.38 -12.76
CA TYR A 129 -7.84 10.37 -13.30
C TYR A 129 -7.42 8.96 -12.94
N LYS A 130 -6.13 8.62 -13.12
CA LYS A 130 -5.61 7.32 -12.69
C LYS A 130 -5.89 7.07 -11.22
N THR A 131 -5.57 8.03 -10.36
CA THR A 131 -5.81 7.90 -8.91
C THR A 131 -7.28 7.68 -8.59
N LEU A 132 -8.19 8.48 -9.17
CA LEU A 132 -9.64 8.37 -8.94
C LEU A 132 -10.20 7.01 -9.41
N ILE A 133 -9.77 6.50 -10.55
CA ILE A 133 -10.16 5.17 -11.04
C ILE A 133 -9.70 4.08 -10.04
N PHE A 134 -8.48 4.16 -9.56
CA PHE A 134 -7.94 3.17 -8.64
C PHE A 134 -8.54 3.23 -7.22
N ILE A 135 -9.23 4.34 -6.82
CA ILE A 135 -10.03 4.36 -5.59
C ILE A 135 -11.08 3.23 -5.60
N VAL A 136 -11.72 3.02 -6.75
CA VAL A 136 -12.76 2.00 -6.91
C VAL A 136 -12.18 0.68 -7.41
N LEU A 137 -11.25 0.73 -8.36
CA LEU A 137 -10.72 -0.46 -9.02
C LEU A 137 -9.87 -1.32 -8.08
N ALA A 138 -9.00 -0.72 -7.26
CA ALA A 138 -8.11 -1.48 -6.39
C ALA A 138 -8.85 -2.36 -5.36
N PRO A 139 -9.83 -1.85 -4.59
CA PRO A 139 -10.60 -2.69 -3.69
C PRO A 139 -11.46 -3.74 -4.42
N LEU A 140 -12.01 -3.43 -5.61
CA LEU A 140 -12.77 -4.38 -6.41
C LEU A 140 -11.88 -5.52 -6.91
N VAL A 141 -10.71 -5.21 -7.45
CA VAL A 141 -9.73 -6.22 -7.91
C VAL A 141 -9.27 -7.08 -6.73
N GLY A 142 -8.89 -6.47 -5.60
CA GLY A 142 -8.54 -7.21 -4.39
C GLY A 142 -9.67 -8.13 -3.92
N MET A 143 -10.92 -7.66 -3.96
CA MET A 143 -12.11 -8.44 -3.61
C MET A 143 -12.29 -9.64 -4.55
N ILE A 144 -12.26 -9.43 -5.88
CA ILE A 144 -12.47 -10.48 -6.88
C ILE A 144 -11.36 -11.53 -6.77
N ILE A 145 -10.10 -11.12 -6.68
CA ILE A 145 -8.96 -12.04 -6.56
C ILE A 145 -9.07 -12.84 -5.26
N SER A 146 -9.41 -12.20 -4.14
CA SER A 146 -9.53 -12.91 -2.86
C SER A 146 -10.71 -13.89 -2.84
N MET A 147 -11.85 -13.55 -3.44
CA MET A 147 -12.97 -14.49 -3.64
C MET A 147 -12.53 -15.70 -4.46
N PHE A 148 -11.84 -15.46 -5.58
CA PHE A 148 -11.34 -16.53 -6.44
C PHE A 148 -10.35 -17.45 -5.70
N ILE A 149 -9.34 -16.87 -5.03
CA ILE A 149 -8.36 -17.64 -4.23
C ILE A 149 -9.07 -18.44 -3.13
N THR A 150 -10.07 -17.86 -2.48
CA THR A 150 -10.84 -18.56 -1.44
C THR A 150 -11.58 -19.76 -2.03
N LEU A 151 -12.25 -19.60 -3.16
CA LEU A 151 -12.96 -20.70 -3.84
C LEU A 151 -12.01 -21.83 -4.24
N VAL A 152 -10.83 -21.50 -4.77
CA VAL A 152 -9.78 -22.50 -5.08
C VAL A 152 -9.29 -23.19 -3.80
N THR A 153 -9.09 -22.43 -2.73
CA THR A 153 -8.55 -22.93 -1.47
C THR A 153 -9.51 -23.91 -0.78
N ILE A 154 -10.81 -23.64 -0.81
CA ILE A 154 -11.83 -24.52 -0.21
C ILE A 154 -12.23 -25.69 -1.11
N GLN A 155 -11.71 -25.76 -2.33
CA GLN A 155 -11.98 -26.86 -3.25
C GLN A 155 -11.57 -28.21 -2.61
N LYS A 156 -12.50 -29.17 -2.62
CA LYS A 156 -12.30 -30.50 -2.02
C LYS A 156 -11.41 -31.40 -2.86
N ASN A 157 -11.49 -31.28 -4.18
CA ASN A 157 -10.64 -32.09 -5.07
C ASN A 157 -9.20 -31.53 -5.03
N PHE A 158 -8.31 -32.32 -4.44
CA PHE A 158 -6.90 -31.96 -4.30
C PHE A 158 -6.22 -31.69 -5.65
N TRP A 159 -6.38 -32.60 -6.62
CA TRP A 159 -5.73 -32.45 -7.92
C TRP A 159 -6.22 -31.23 -8.70
N LEU A 160 -7.53 -30.97 -8.67
CA LEU A 160 -8.09 -29.77 -9.32
C LEU A 160 -7.52 -28.50 -8.69
N LYS A 161 -7.38 -28.45 -7.36
CA LYS A 161 -6.75 -27.32 -6.64
C LYS A 161 -5.32 -27.09 -7.15
N ILE A 162 -4.50 -28.15 -7.19
CA ILE A 162 -3.11 -28.07 -7.64
C ILE A 162 -3.02 -27.63 -9.10
N ILE A 163 -3.83 -28.23 -9.99
CA ILE A 163 -3.86 -27.87 -11.42
C ILE A 163 -4.17 -26.37 -11.58
N ILE A 164 -5.18 -25.84 -10.88
CA ILE A 164 -5.54 -24.42 -10.96
C ILE A 164 -4.36 -23.54 -10.51
N ILE A 165 -3.74 -23.85 -9.37
CA ILE A 165 -2.61 -23.05 -8.84
C ILE A 165 -1.44 -23.08 -9.83
N VAL A 166 -1.05 -24.26 -10.31
CA VAL A 166 0.08 -24.42 -11.25
C VAL A 166 -0.22 -23.71 -12.57
N THR A 167 -1.42 -23.86 -13.12
CA THR A 167 -1.82 -23.19 -14.37
C THR A 167 -1.77 -21.67 -14.22
N LEU A 168 -2.29 -21.11 -13.12
CA LEU A 168 -2.28 -19.68 -12.88
C LEU A 168 -0.86 -19.14 -12.71
N VAL A 169 -0.04 -19.78 -11.89
CA VAL A 169 1.35 -19.34 -11.67
C VAL A 169 2.12 -19.43 -13.00
N SER A 170 1.95 -20.52 -13.76
CA SER A 170 2.59 -20.67 -15.08
C SER A 170 2.09 -19.62 -16.07
N ALA A 171 0.79 -19.38 -16.15
CA ALA A 171 0.23 -18.36 -17.02
C ALA A 171 0.76 -16.96 -16.66
N CYS A 172 0.75 -16.58 -15.38
CA CYS A 172 1.31 -15.31 -14.94
C CYS A 172 2.80 -15.18 -15.30
N THR A 173 3.60 -16.24 -15.09
CA THR A 173 5.05 -16.19 -15.40
C THR A 173 5.37 -16.14 -16.89
N LEU A 174 4.47 -16.64 -17.77
CA LEU A 174 4.65 -16.64 -19.21
C LEU A 174 4.10 -15.39 -19.90
N PHE A 175 2.95 -14.88 -19.44
CA PHE A 175 2.23 -13.81 -20.14
C PHE A 175 2.37 -12.44 -19.51
N VAL A 176 2.72 -12.33 -18.21
CA VAL A 176 2.97 -11.05 -17.57
C VAL A 176 4.40 -10.58 -17.86
N LYS A 177 4.54 -9.36 -18.34
CA LYS A 177 5.85 -8.71 -18.48
C LYS A 177 6.31 -8.23 -17.10
N PHE A 178 7.31 -8.89 -16.55
CA PHE A 178 7.98 -8.46 -15.33
C PHE A 178 9.10 -7.48 -15.68
N HIS A 179 9.20 -6.38 -14.97
CA HIS A 179 10.27 -5.40 -15.16
C HIS A 179 11.59 -5.92 -14.57
N ASN A 180 11.50 -6.74 -13.51
CA ASN A 180 12.64 -7.32 -12.84
C ASN A 180 12.55 -8.85 -12.81
N PRO A 181 13.64 -9.60 -13.18
CA PRO A 181 13.70 -11.05 -13.03
C PRO A 181 13.36 -11.53 -11.61
N PHE A 182 13.68 -10.74 -10.58
CA PHE A 182 13.40 -11.09 -9.18
C PHE A 182 11.90 -11.22 -8.90
N GLU A 183 11.05 -10.38 -9.48
CA GLU A 183 9.60 -10.46 -9.34
C GLU A 183 9.05 -11.78 -9.88
N ARG A 184 9.53 -12.17 -11.06
CA ARG A 184 9.18 -13.46 -11.69
C ARG A 184 9.59 -14.63 -10.81
N TRP A 185 10.81 -14.64 -10.29
CA TRP A 185 11.30 -15.70 -9.41
C TRP A 185 10.57 -15.71 -8.07
N SER A 186 10.20 -14.57 -7.53
CA SER A 186 9.40 -14.46 -6.30
C SER A 186 8.02 -15.10 -6.47
N LEU A 187 7.34 -14.84 -7.59
CA LEU A 187 6.05 -15.46 -7.91
C LEU A 187 6.16 -16.97 -8.03
N LEU A 188 7.17 -17.48 -8.76
CA LEU A 188 7.43 -18.92 -8.89
C LEU A 188 7.71 -19.56 -7.53
N THR A 189 8.57 -18.95 -6.71
CA THR A 189 8.91 -19.44 -5.38
C THR A 189 7.67 -19.53 -4.48
N LEU A 190 6.84 -18.48 -4.47
CA LEU A 190 5.57 -18.49 -3.74
C LEU A 190 4.65 -19.62 -4.23
N GLY A 191 4.48 -19.77 -5.52
CA GLY A 191 3.69 -20.85 -6.12
C GLY A 191 4.18 -22.23 -5.70
N VAL A 192 5.50 -22.47 -5.75
CA VAL A 192 6.13 -23.73 -5.30
C VAL A 192 5.89 -23.96 -3.81
N ILE A 193 6.05 -22.94 -2.95
CA ILE A 193 5.78 -23.04 -1.51
C ILE A 193 4.33 -23.48 -1.25
N PHE A 194 3.36 -22.85 -1.92
CA PHE A 194 1.95 -23.22 -1.76
C PHE A 194 1.69 -24.66 -2.21
N VAL A 195 2.12 -25.02 -3.42
CA VAL A 195 1.94 -26.37 -3.96
C VAL A 195 2.61 -27.42 -3.06
N ALA A 196 3.87 -27.22 -2.67
CA ALA A 196 4.60 -28.15 -1.80
C ALA A 196 3.93 -28.32 -0.43
N THR A 197 3.39 -27.20 0.13
CA THR A 197 2.71 -27.24 1.42
C THR A 197 1.39 -27.99 1.34
N TYR A 198 0.61 -27.81 0.27
CA TYR A 198 -0.62 -28.59 0.03
C TYR A 198 -0.30 -30.07 -0.19
N PHE A 199 0.74 -30.41 -0.98
CA PHE A 199 1.20 -31.77 -1.19
C PHE A 199 1.61 -32.45 0.10
N TYR A 200 2.41 -31.78 0.92
CA TYR A 200 2.85 -32.30 2.21
C TYR A 200 1.66 -32.59 3.15
N ASN A 201 0.67 -31.66 3.21
CA ASN A 201 -0.52 -31.86 4.03
C ASN A 201 -1.38 -33.04 3.54
N HIS A 202 -1.54 -33.18 2.24
CA HIS A 202 -2.28 -34.28 1.62
C HIS A 202 -1.61 -35.63 1.87
N TRP A 203 -0.27 -35.72 1.65
CA TRP A 203 0.51 -36.93 1.86
C TRP A 203 0.48 -37.43 3.31
N LYS A 204 0.51 -36.52 4.28
CA LYS A 204 0.45 -36.86 5.71
C LYS A 204 -0.96 -37.20 6.20
N GLY A 205 -1.95 -37.16 5.35
CA GLY A 205 -3.38 -37.30 5.68
C GLY A 205 -3.96 -36.02 6.29
N GLU A 206 -4.95 -35.48 5.62
CA GLU A 206 -5.62 -34.23 5.98
C GLU A 206 -6.46 -34.40 7.25
N THR A 207 -6.02 -33.78 8.33
CA THR A 207 -6.80 -33.63 9.55
C THR A 207 -7.07 -32.15 9.80
N ALA A 208 -8.16 -31.80 10.50
CA ALA A 208 -8.48 -30.40 10.82
C ALA A 208 -7.32 -29.68 11.53
N TYR A 209 -6.62 -30.38 12.43
CA TYR A 209 -5.46 -29.82 13.14
C TYR A 209 -4.28 -29.53 12.21
N ARG A 210 -3.91 -30.47 11.33
CA ARG A 210 -2.80 -30.29 10.39
C ARG A 210 -3.11 -29.21 9.36
N THR A 211 -4.32 -29.23 8.81
CA THR A 211 -4.76 -28.22 7.85
C THR A 211 -4.81 -26.83 8.49
N GLY A 212 -5.29 -26.72 9.73
CA GLY A 212 -5.25 -25.45 10.47
C GLY A 212 -3.82 -24.93 10.68
N ASN A 213 -2.87 -25.80 11.07
CA ASN A 213 -1.49 -25.41 11.24
C ASN A 213 -0.78 -25.10 9.90
N MET A 214 -1.17 -25.76 8.83
CA MET A 214 -0.71 -25.45 7.47
C MET A 214 -1.06 -24.00 7.11
N TYR A 215 -2.32 -23.59 7.29
CA TYR A 215 -2.73 -22.22 6.98
C TYR A 215 -2.05 -21.18 7.88
N LYS A 216 -1.80 -21.48 9.15
CA LYS A 216 -1.02 -20.59 10.01
C LYS A 216 0.39 -20.34 9.47
N ARG A 217 1.06 -21.38 8.96
CA ARG A 217 2.41 -21.26 8.35
C ARG A 217 2.37 -20.53 7.00
N LEU A 218 1.38 -20.85 6.16
CA LEU A 218 1.17 -20.14 4.90
C LEU A 218 0.85 -18.67 5.12
N GLN A 219 0.16 -18.31 6.21
CA GLN A 219 -0.14 -16.93 6.54
C GLN A 219 1.11 -16.12 6.88
N LEU A 220 2.17 -16.72 7.43
CA LEU A 220 3.47 -16.04 7.56
C LEU A 220 4.03 -15.64 6.19
N VAL A 221 3.92 -16.54 5.21
CA VAL A 221 4.41 -16.27 3.84
C VAL A 221 3.57 -15.23 3.14
N SER A 222 2.23 -15.34 3.18
CA SER A 222 1.33 -14.37 2.53
C SER A 222 1.43 -12.99 3.16
N SER A 223 1.55 -12.89 4.49
CA SER A 223 1.72 -11.61 5.16
C SER A 223 3.08 -10.95 4.85
N ALA A 224 4.14 -11.76 4.69
CA ALA A 224 5.43 -11.27 4.23
C ALA A 224 5.32 -10.68 2.81
N ALA A 225 4.70 -11.41 1.87
CA ALA A 225 4.48 -10.93 0.51
C ALA A 225 3.62 -9.65 0.48
N LEU A 226 2.57 -9.57 1.28
CA LEU A 226 1.74 -8.37 1.41
C LEU A 226 2.55 -7.19 1.95
N SER A 227 3.38 -7.41 2.98
CA SER A 227 4.23 -6.36 3.55
C SER A 227 5.27 -5.85 2.54
N ILE A 228 5.86 -6.74 1.73
CA ILE A 228 6.76 -6.34 0.64
C ILE A 228 6.01 -5.45 -0.37
N GLY A 229 4.81 -5.85 -0.81
CA GLY A 229 3.99 -5.07 -1.71
C GLY A 229 3.57 -3.71 -1.12
N HIS A 230 3.28 -3.66 0.18
CA HIS A 230 2.95 -2.45 0.93
C HIS A 230 4.15 -1.49 0.97
N GLY A 231 5.31 -1.94 1.46
CA GLY A 231 6.52 -1.12 1.52
C GLY A 231 6.94 -0.62 0.15
N GLY A 232 6.93 -1.50 -0.88
CA GLY A 232 7.28 -1.15 -2.25
C GLY A 232 6.36 -0.10 -2.87
N SER A 233 5.06 -0.15 -2.59
CA SER A 233 4.11 0.84 -3.10
C SER A 233 4.20 2.16 -2.35
N ASP A 234 4.29 2.15 -1.03
CA ASP A 234 4.12 3.35 -0.21
C ASP A 234 5.39 4.19 -0.09
N ALA A 235 6.56 3.58 0.10
CA ALA A 235 7.83 4.31 0.15
C ALA A 235 8.11 5.06 -1.16
N GLN A 236 7.76 4.48 -2.33
CA GLN A 236 7.96 5.16 -3.62
C GLN A 236 7.20 6.49 -3.74
N LYS A 237 6.06 6.64 -3.08
CA LYS A 237 5.28 7.88 -3.15
C LYS A 237 6.02 9.04 -2.50
N VAL A 238 6.68 8.79 -1.38
CA VAL A 238 7.50 9.79 -0.69
C VAL A 238 8.80 10.06 -1.44
N MET A 239 9.41 9.02 -2.03
CA MET A 239 10.55 9.19 -2.93
C MET A 239 10.22 10.17 -4.06
N GLY A 240 9.02 10.07 -4.66
CA GLY A 240 8.56 10.97 -5.70
C GLY A 240 8.54 12.43 -5.27
N LEU A 241 8.04 12.72 -4.06
CA LEU A 241 8.01 14.08 -3.53
C LEU A 241 9.40 14.63 -3.17
N ILE A 242 10.24 13.79 -2.55
CA ILE A 242 11.63 14.19 -2.24
C ILE A 242 12.37 14.49 -3.54
N SER A 243 12.22 13.64 -4.57
CA SER A 243 12.83 13.86 -5.87
C SER A 243 12.31 15.12 -6.56
N ALA A 244 11.00 15.39 -6.50
CA ALA A 244 10.43 16.63 -7.03
C ALA A 244 11.02 17.88 -6.34
N ALA A 245 11.23 17.83 -5.02
CA ALA A 245 11.87 18.90 -4.28
C ALA A 245 13.35 19.09 -4.69
N LEU A 246 14.08 17.99 -4.89
CA LEU A 246 15.48 18.00 -5.33
C LEU A 246 15.60 18.54 -6.76
N VAL A 247 14.72 18.13 -7.67
CA VAL A 247 14.68 18.62 -9.05
C VAL A 247 14.39 20.12 -9.10
N PHE A 248 13.36 20.58 -8.36
CA PHE A 248 13.04 21.99 -8.29
C PHE A 248 14.23 22.81 -7.79
N ASN A 249 14.85 22.39 -6.68
CA ASN A 249 15.98 23.13 -6.10
C ASN A 249 17.21 23.15 -7.00
N TYR A 250 17.45 22.08 -7.78
CA TYR A 250 18.51 22.02 -8.78
C TYR A 250 18.31 23.08 -9.87
N HIS A 251 17.09 23.20 -10.41
CA HIS A 251 16.78 24.20 -11.45
C HIS A 251 16.84 25.64 -10.93
N GLN A 252 16.80 25.84 -9.62
CA GLN A 252 17.05 27.13 -8.97
C GLN A 252 18.55 27.38 -8.67
N GLY A 253 19.44 26.53 -9.17
CA GLY A 253 20.89 26.65 -8.95
C GLY A 253 21.37 26.16 -7.59
N GLY A 254 20.53 25.44 -6.84
CA GLY A 254 20.87 24.83 -5.55
C GLY A 254 21.29 23.36 -5.65
N TYR A 255 21.51 22.75 -4.49
CA TYR A 255 21.78 21.30 -4.42
C TYR A 255 20.55 20.49 -4.83
N GLY A 256 20.73 19.50 -5.72
CA GLY A 256 19.63 18.66 -6.18
C GLY A 256 20.04 17.71 -7.30
N ILE A 257 19.06 17.28 -8.07
CA ILE A 257 19.22 16.34 -9.19
C ILE A 257 18.56 16.93 -10.44
N PRO A 258 19.12 16.70 -11.65
CA PRO A 258 18.55 17.24 -12.88
C PRO A 258 17.20 16.62 -13.25
N SER A 259 17.01 15.35 -12.90
CA SER A 259 15.75 14.63 -13.15
C SER A 259 15.43 13.60 -12.06
N ILE A 260 14.19 13.10 -12.02
CA ILE A 260 13.76 12.08 -11.05
C ILE A 260 14.52 10.76 -11.25
N GLN A 261 14.97 10.47 -12.48
CA GLN A 261 15.75 9.28 -12.81
C GLN A 261 17.14 9.28 -12.17
N ASP A 262 17.66 10.46 -11.83
CA ASP A 262 18.95 10.65 -11.17
C ASP A 262 18.83 10.59 -9.62
N MET A 263 17.77 9.97 -9.11
CA MET A 263 17.50 9.85 -7.68
C MET A 263 18.69 9.19 -6.96
N PRO A 264 19.27 9.85 -5.95
CA PRO A 264 20.41 9.29 -5.23
C PRO A 264 19.96 8.16 -4.28
N ASP A 265 20.82 7.15 -4.11
CA ASP A 265 20.54 5.92 -3.35
C ASP A 265 20.08 6.16 -1.90
N TRP A 266 20.46 7.28 -1.28
CA TRP A 266 20.05 7.61 0.08
C TRP A 266 18.53 7.85 0.20
N VAL A 267 17.86 8.34 -0.86
CA VAL A 267 16.42 8.62 -0.86
C VAL A 267 15.61 7.34 -0.66
N PRO A 268 15.78 6.29 -1.50
CA PRO A 268 15.10 5.02 -1.25
C PRO A 268 15.43 4.43 0.12
N ILE A 269 16.70 4.40 0.53
CA ILE A 269 17.12 3.86 1.83
C ILE A 269 16.41 4.58 2.97
N ALA A 270 16.36 5.92 2.93
CA ALA A 270 15.70 6.72 3.96
C ALA A 270 14.19 6.46 4.01
N CYS A 271 13.51 6.40 2.87
CA CYS A 271 12.06 6.13 2.80
C CYS A 271 11.71 4.73 3.29
N TYR A 272 12.40 3.68 2.80
CA TYR A 272 12.15 2.31 3.28
C TYR A 272 12.48 2.14 4.77
N THR A 273 13.46 2.86 5.28
CA THR A 273 13.79 2.88 6.72
C THR A 273 12.70 3.58 7.52
N ALA A 274 12.24 4.74 7.05
CA ALA A 274 11.20 5.52 7.73
C ALA A 274 9.88 4.74 7.83
N ILE A 275 9.41 4.14 6.73
CA ILE A 275 8.18 3.35 6.73
C ILE A 275 8.31 2.08 7.60
N ALA A 276 9.47 1.41 7.59
CA ALA A 276 9.71 0.24 8.42
C ALA A 276 9.67 0.58 9.92
N ILE A 277 10.35 1.64 10.34
CA ILE A 277 10.34 2.11 11.73
C ILE A 277 8.93 2.56 12.13
N GLY A 278 8.23 3.26 11.24
CA GLY A 278 6.83 3.63 11.43
C GLY A 278 5.94 2.42 11.66
N THR A 279 6.06 1.39 10.82
CA THR A 279 5.32 0.12 10.96
C THR A 279 5.56 -0.56 12.31
N MET A 280 6.78 -0.52 12.85
CA MET A 280 7.09 -1.07 14.18
C MET A 280 6.31 -0.38 15.31
N SER A 281 5.93 0.88 15.14
CA SER A 281 5.12 1.62 16.13
C SER A 281 3.67 1.13 16.19
N GLY A 282 3.15 0.54 15.10
CA GLY A 282 1.85 -0.10 14.99
C GLY A 282 0.66 0.84 15.07
N GLY A 283 -0.30 0.68 14.16
CA GLY A 283 -1.55 1.46 14.09
C GLY A 283 -2.71 0.77 14.79
N TRP A 284 -2.63 0.49 16.09
CA TRP A 284 -3.53 -0.43 16.82
C TRP A 284 -5.02 -0.07 16.71
N ARG A 285 -5.38 1.21 16.61
CA ARG A 285 -6.77 1.64 16.44
C ARG A 285 -7.33 1.18 15.09
N ILE A 286 -6.52 1.31 14.04
CA ILE A 286 -6.88 0.91 12.68
C ILE A 286 -6.81 -0.62 12.55
N VAL A 287 -5.81 -1.28 13.16
CA VAL A 287 -5.70 -2.75 13.24
C VAL A 287 -6.98 -3.37 13.80
N LYS A 288 -7.53 -2.80 14.88
CA LYS A 288 -8.79 -3.25 15.47
C LYS A 288 -9.96 -3.10 14.47
N THR A 289 -10.01 -1.99 13.73
CA THR A 289 -11.09 -1.76 12.76
C THR A 289 -11.01 -2.76 11.61
N MET A 290 -9.85 -2.92 10.98
CA MET A 290 -9.66 -3.80 9.82
C MET A 290 -9.70 -5.29 10.19
N GLY A 291 -9.06 -5.67 11.30
CA GLY A 291 -8.93 -7.07 11.69
C GLY A 291 -10.18 -7.68 12.32
N THR A 292 -11.10 -6.85 12.87
CA THR A 292 -12.24 -7.40 13.64
C THR A 292 -13.61 -6.82 13.29
N LYS A 293 -13.66 -5.61 12.68
CA LYS A 293 -14.95 -4.94 12.43
C LYS A 293 -15.52 -5.17 11.04
N ILE A 294 -14.72 -5.58 10.03
CA ILE A 294 -15.17 -5.81 8.65
C ILE A 294 -15.81 -7.19 8.55
N THR A 295 -15.07 -8.25 8.86
CA THR A 295 -15.52 -9.64 8.91
C THR A 295 -14.64 -10.44 9.86
N LYS A 296 -15.11 -11.63 10.29
CA LYS A 296 -14.29 -12.56 11.07
C LYS A 296 -13.38 -13.35 10.13
N VAL A 297 -12.07 -13.27 10.36
CA VAL A 297 -11.04 -13.92 9.54
C VAL A 297 -10.39 -15.05 10.33
N THR A 298 -10.28 -16.25 9.73
CA THR A 298 -9.48 -17.37 10.20
C THR A 298 -8.14 -17.39 9.43
N PRO A 299 -7.14 -18.23 9.81
CA PRO A 299 -5.88 -18.31 9.07
C PRO A 299 -6.05 -18.62 7.58
N LEU A 300 -7.03 -19.44 7.19
CA LEU A 300 -7.33 -19.72 5.78
C LEU A 300 -7.71 -18.43 5.03
N GLU A 301 -8.66 -17.70 5.58
CA GLU A 301 -9.11 -16.43 4.96
C GLU A 301 -8.03 -15.37 5.01
N GLY A 302 -7.20 -15.36 6.06
CA GLY A 302 -6.03 -14.51 6.16
C GLY A 302 -5.07 -14.73 4.99
N VAL A 303 -4.70 -15.99 4.73
CA VAL A 303 -3.87 -16.35 3.57
C VAL A 303 -4.49 -15.85 2.26
N CYS A 304 -5.80 -16.08 2.06
CA CYS A 304 -6.47 -15.69 0.82
C CYS A 304 -6.50 -14.16 0.64
N ALA A 305 -6.82 -13.41 1.69
CA ALA A 305 -6.89 -11.95 1.64
C ALA A 305 -5.51 -11.32 1.43
N GLU A 306 -4.50 -11.79 2.18
CA GLU A 306 -3.12 -11.30 2.08
C GLU A 306 -2.49 -11.62 0.72
N THR A 307 -2.70 -12.82 0.20
CA THR A 307 -2.22 -13.21 -1.13
C THR A 307 -2.86 -12.36 -2.23
N ALA A 308 -4.17 -12.13 -2.15
CA ALA A 308 -4.89 -11.28 -3.10
C ALA A 308 -4.40 -9.82 -3.02
N GLY A 309 -4.22 -9.30 -1.81
CA GLY A 309 -3.66 -7.97 -1.58
C GLY A 309 -2.26 -7.84 -2.18
N ALA A 310 -1.37 -8.81 -1.91
CA ALA A 310 -0.02 -8.83 -2.46
C ALA A 310 -0.04 -8.83 -3.99
N ILE A 311 -0.79 -9.74 -4.64
CA ILE A 311 -0.91 -9.80 -6.11
C ILE A 311 -1.36 -8.46 -6.68
N THR A 312 -2.38 -7.84 -6.07
CA THR A 312 -2.92 -6.56 -6.52
C THR A 312 -1.89 -5.44 -6.40
N LEU A 313 -1.15 -5.38 -5.28
CA LEU A 313 -0.13 -4.35 -5.05
C LEU A 313 1.08 -4.50 -5.99
N PHE A 314 1.56 -5.72 -6.20
CA PHE A 314 2.65 -5.97 -7.15
C PHE A 314 2.23 -5.61 -8.59
N ALA A 315 1.01 -6.00 -9.01
CA ALA A 315 0.50 -5.65 -10.33
C ALA A 315 0.38 -4.13 -10.51
N ALA A 316 -0.14 -3.42 -9.50
CA ALA A 316 -0.26 -1.97 -9.53
C ALA A 316 1.10 -1.25 -9.57
N ALA A 317 2.07 -1.73 -8.78
CA ALA A 317 3.44 -1.19 -8.79
C ALA A 317 4.09 -1.34 -10.17
N ASN A 318 3.94 -2.51 -10.81
CA ASN A 318 4.41 -2.75 -12.17
C ASN A 318 3.76 -1.83 -13.22
N MET A 319 2.53 -1.39 -12.97
CA MET A 319 1.84 -0.42 -13.84
C MET A 319 2.20 1.04 -13.51
N GLY A 320 3.05 1.29 -12.52
CA GLY A 320 3.35 2.61 -11.99
C GLY A 320 2.12 3.32 -11.42
N ALA A 321 1.11 2.57 -10.97
CA ALA A 321 -0.13 3.13 -10.46
C ALA A 321 -0.03 3.37 -8.94
N PRO A 322 -0.26 4.61 -8.46
CA PRO A 322 -0.24 4.93 -7.04
C PRO A 322 -1.54 4.47 -6.36
N VAL A 323 -1.67 3.16 -6.16
CA VAL A 323 -2.85 2.59 -5.51
C VAL A 323 -2.81 2.76 -4.00
N SER A 324 -4.00 2.69 -3.39
CA SER A 324 -4.16 2.62 -1.93
C SER A 324 -4.01 1.18 -1.44
N THR A 325 -3.00 0.95 -0.64
CA THR A 325 -2.77 -0.32 0.05
C THR A 325 -3.93 -0.65 0.99
N THR A 326 -4.46 0.37 1.70
CA THR A 326 -5.63 0.25 2.58
C THR A 326 -6.88 -0.21 1.83
N HIS A 327 -7.17 0.37 0.66
CA HIS A 327 -8.34 -0.02 -0.15
C HIS A 327 -8.19 -1.44 -0.67
N THR A 328 -7.00 -1.80 -1.15
CA THR A 328 -6.69 -3.12 -1.70
C THR A 328 -6.91 -4.21 -0.66
N ILE A 329 -6.30 -4.11 0.53
CA ILE A 329 -6.44 -5.14 1.56
C ILE A 329 -7.85 -5.16 2.17
N THR A 330 -8.50 -4.00 2.32
CA THR A 330 -9.88 -3.93 2.77
C THR A 330 -10.80 -4.65 1.79
N GLY A 331 -10.66 -4.42 0.49
CA GLY A 331 -11.38 -5.12 -0.56
C GLY A 331 -11.15 -6.64 -0.49
N SER A 332 -9.88 -7.06 -0.30
CA SER A 332 -9.53 -8.47 -0.16
C SER A 332 -10.17 -9.11 1.09
N ILE A 333 -10.23 -8.42 2.22
CA ILE A 333 -10.91 -8.88 3.44
C ILE A 333 -12.43 -8.99 3.21
N ILE A 334 -13.04 -8.03 2.51
CA ILE A 334 -14.46 -8.09 2.13
C ILE A 334 -14.71 -9.29 1.24
N GLY A 335 -13.86 -9.55 0.25
CA GLY A 335 -14.00 -10.66 -0.69
C GLY A 335 -13.99 -12.03 -0.02
N VAL A 336 -13.06 -12.29 0.90
CA VAL A 336 -13.05 -13.55 1.65
C VAL A 336 -14.27 -13.70 2.56
N GLY A 337 -14.77 -12.60 3.13
CA GLY A 337 -16.00 -12.59 3.91
C GLY A 337 -17.23 -12.90 3.06
N ALA A 338 -17.35 -12.25 1.90
CA ALA A 338 -18.45 -12.42 0.95
C ALA A 338 -18.51 -13.83 0.36
N THR A 339 -17.37 -14.50 0.17
CA THR A 339 -17.31 -15.89 -0.30
C THR A 339 -17.97 -16.87 0.66
N LYS A 340 -17.92 -16.60 1.98
CA LYS A 340 -18.65 -17.42 2.96
C LYS A 340 -20.17 -17.20 2.86
N ARG A 341 -20.57 -15.95 2.98
CA ARG A 341 -21.93 -15.44 2.83
C ARG A 341 -21.88 -13.91 2.83
N LEU A 342 -22.73 -13.26 2.07
CA LEU A 342 -22.79 -11.80 2.00
C LEU A 342 -23.07 -11.16 3.37
N SER A 343 -23.83 -11.82 4.23
CA SER A 343 -24.11 -11.38 5.60
C SER A 343 -22.95 -11.53 6.59
N ALA A 344 -21.84 -12.18 6.20
CA ALA A 344 -20.64 -12.23 7.04
C ALA A 344 -19.85 -10.91 7.00
N VAL A 345 -20.08 -10.09 5.98
CA VAL A 345 -19.49 -8.74 5.85
C VAL A 345 -20.39 -7.74 6.57
N ARG A 346 -19.79 -6.91 7.41
CA ARG A 346 -20.49 -5.82 8.09
C ARG A 346 -20.57 -4.60 7.19
N TRP A 347 -21.55 -4.58 6.28
CA TRP A 347 -21.70 -3.56 5.24
C TRP A 347 -21.78 -2.13 5.79
N GLY A 348 -22.36 -1.91 6.97
CA GLY A 348 -22.38 -0.58 7.58
C GLY A 348 -20.98 -0.04 7.87
N VAL A 349 -20.04 -0.88 8.31
CA VAL A 349 -18.63 -0.50 8.46
C VAL A 349 -18.02 -0.22 7.10
N THR A 350 -18.24 -1.07 6.12
CA THR A 350 -17.73 -0.93 4.75
C THR A 350 -18.16 0.39 4.10
N ILE A 351 -19.43 0.75 4.25
CA ILE A 351 -19.96 2.02 3.70
C ILE A 351 -19.29 3.22 4.37
N ASN A 352 -19.09 3.18 5.69
CA ASN A 352 -18.35 4.26 6.39
C ASN A 352 -16.90 4.39 5.89
N LEU A 353 -16.25 3.28 5.56
CA LEU A 353 -14.91 3.29 4.96
C LEU A 353 -14.92 3.91 3.56
N LEU A 354 -15.91 3.57 2.73
CA LEU A 354 -16.08 4.18 1.39
C LEU A 354 -16.21 5.70 1.46
N TRP A 355 -17.02 6.21 2.40
CA TRP A 355 -17.12 7.66 2.61
C TRP A 355 -15.78 8.29 3.03
N ALA A 356 -15.05 7.66 3.94
CA ALA A 356 -13.73 8.12 4.35
C ALA A 356 -12.75 8.18 3.14
N TRP A 357 -12.81 7.18 2.24
CA TRP A 357 -11.97 7.12 1.05
C TRP A 357 -12.27 8.24 0.05
N ILE A 358 -13.56 8.49 -0.21
CA ILE A 358 -14.00 9.56 -1.13
C ILE A 358 -13.61 10.95 -0.59
N LEU A 359 -13.77 11.15 0.72
CA LEU A 359 -13.52 12.45 1.35
C LEU A 359 -12.03 12.76 1.56
N THR A 360 -11.16 11.76 1.52
CA THR A 360 -9.72 11.93 1.81
C THR A 360 -9.07 12.96 0.87
N ILE A 361 -9.23 12.81 -0.46
CA ILE A 361 -8.61 13.73 -1.44
C ILE A 361 -9.14 15.16 -1.29
N PRO A 362 -10.47 15.40 -1.28
CA PRO A 362 -10.98 16.77 -1.10
C PRO A 362 -10.53 17.44 0.19
N ILE A 363 -10.58 16.72 1.31
CA ILE A 363 -10.25 17.33 2.61
C ILE A 363 -8.76 17.61 2.73
N SER A 364 -7.90 16.66 2.34
CA SER A 364 -6.45 16.90 2.35
C SER A 364 -6.05 18.02 1.38
N GLY A 365 -6.74 18.13 0.24
CA GLY A 365 -6.53 19.22 -0.70
C GLY A 365 -6.92 20.59 -0.13
N LEU A 366 -8.09 20.69 0.53
CA LEU A 366 -8.53 21.90 1.18
C LEU A 366 -7.59 22.33 2.33
N LEU A 367 -7.11 21.36 3.13
CA LEU A 367 -6.13 21.63 4.18
C LEU A 367 -4.81 22.17 3.58
N ALA A 368 -4.34 21.58 2.49
CA ALA A 368 -3.11 22.02 1.83
C ALA A 368 -3.25 23.41 1.22
N ALA A 369 -4.39 23.70 0.58
CA ALA A 369 -4.70 25.04 0.09
C ALA A 369 -4.73 26.07 1.23
N GLY A 370 -5.36 25.73 2.36
CA GLY A 370 -5.36 26.58 3.55
C GLY A 370 -3.95 26.87 4.08
N PHE A 371 -3.10 25.83 4.20
CA PHE A 371 -1.70 26.01 4.60
C PHE A 371 -0.91 26.83 3.58
N TYR A 372 -1.19 26.67 2.30
CA TYR A 372 -0.54 27.46 1.25
C TYR A 372 -0.87 28.94 1.37
N TYR A 373 -2.14 29.33 1.55
CA TYR A 373 -2.53 30.72 1.74
C TYR A 373 -1.96 31.31 3.03
N ILE A 374 -1.90 30.53 4.12
CA ILE A 374 -1.25 30.96 5.35
C ILE A 374 0.25 31.20 5.10
N ALA A 375 0.95 30.25 4.48
CA ALA A 375 2.38 30.39 4.18
C ALA A 375 2.65 31.62 3.29
N HIS A 376 1.79 31.86 2.29
CA HIS A 376 1.94 33.00 1.37
C HIS A 376 1.76 34.36 2.06
N PHE A 377 1.05 34.39 3.18
CA PHE A 377 0.89 35.62 3.97
C PHE A 377 2.19 36.00 4.71
N PHE A 378 3.09 35.04 4.97
CA PHE A 378 4.34 35.26 5.70
C PHE A 378 5.59 35.30 4.80
N ILE A 379 5.46 34.95 3.52
CA ILE A 379 6.52 35.00 2.50
C ILE A 379 6.26 36.17 1.54
#